data_cbdfffbdf763a9d281e26230df4ec6ec
#
_entry.id   cbdfffbdf763a9d281e26230df4ec6ec
#
_cell.length_a   1.000
_cell.length_b   1.000
_cell.length_c   1.000
_cell.angle_alpha   90.00
_cell.angle_beta   90.00
_cell.angle_gamma   90.00
#
_symmetry.space_group_name_H-M   'P 1'
#
loop_
_entity.id
_entity.type
_entity.pdbx_description
1 polymer ?
#
loop_
_entity_poly.entity_id
_entity_poly.type
_entity_poly.pdbx_seq_one_letter_code
_entity_poly.pdbx_strand_id
1 'polypeptide(L)'
;MKFWTKKRAAALGLAAVMTLSLTACGEKTPSLEEVEQAIEAGTLTVEDALDKGWVDQAWADAYWEESSVPAVSKIEANRVGEFTTTTLSGEPFTREDLGDVLLFAFVDPASEEAGAFYDAMTAAWDGVQEAGAGMVLCLKGEDESGRFADAPFPVILYNDSLKEALGNNRGMVEDKDVPNTASWYENGSFLSAWMMAPDAEELPEDAASFVAMGQEGSTGDNAPSDSDAAPMV
;
A
#
# COMPACT_ATOMS: atom_id res chain seq x y z
N MET A 1 -14.05 -0.57 34.25
CA MET A 1 -13.82 0.61 33.39
C MET A 1 -12.86 1.56 34.08
N LYS A 2 -11.54 1.40 33.98
CA LYS A 2 -10.50 2.36 34.41
C LYS A 2 -9.12 1.72 34.20
N PHE A 3 -8.66 1.52 32.94
CA PHE A 3 -7.31 1.01 32.69
C PHE A 3 -6.62 1.60 31.46
N TRP A 4 -7.11 2.73 30.90
CA TRP A 4 -6.52 3.26 29.65
C TRP A 4 -5.89 4.64 29.71
N THR A 5 -5.65 5.19 30.90
CA THR A 5 -5.09 6.55 31.03
C THR A 5 -3.63 6.61 31.51
N LYS A 6 -2.95 5.48 31.70
CA LYS A 6 -1.56 5.49 32.21
C LYS A 6 -0.45 5.33 31.16
N LYS A 7 -0.77 4.98 29.92
CA LYS A 7 0.27 4.78 28.86
C LYS A 7 0.59 6.03 28.01
N ARG A 8 -0.22 7.08 28.07
CA ARG A 8 0.02 8.32 27.29
C ARG A 8 0.81 9.41 28.03
N ALA A 9 1.02 9.30 29.32
CA ALA A 9 1.76 10.29 30.12
C ALA A 9 3.27 10.01 30.18
N ALA A 10 3.72 8.80 29.83
CA ALA A 10 5.15 8.44 29.85
C ALA A 10 5.90 8.89 28.58
N ALA A 11 5.21 8.99 27.43
CA ALA A 11 5.83 9.35 26.15
C ALA A 11 6.21 10.85 26.03
N LEU A 12 5.52 11.73 26.76
CA LEU A 12 5.81 13.17 26.72
C LEU A 12 6.93 13.61 27.68
N GLY A 13 7.32 12.77 28.62
CA GLY A 13 8.38 13.07 29.58
C GLY A 13 9.80 12.75 29.08
N LEU A 14 9.95 11.78 28.15
CA LEU A 14 11.26 11.37 27.65
C LEU A 14 11.81 12.31 26.57
N ALA A 15 10.97 12.86 25.71
CA ALA A 15 11.40 13.79 24.66
C ALA A 15 12.03 15.08 25.19
N ALA A 16 11.70 15.49 26.43
CA ALA A 16 12.24 16.71 27.05
C ALA A 16 13.62 16.47 27.73
N VAL A 17 13.99 15.23 27.99
CA VAL A 17 15.27 14.91 28.68
C VAL A 17 16.41 14.74 27.67
N MET A 18 16.14 14.26 26.47
CA MET A 18 17.18 14.04 25.44
C MET A 18 17.69 15.33 24.77
N THR A 19 16.88 16.39 24.73
CA THR A 19 17.32 17.68 24.17
C THR A 19 18.26 18.46 25.09
N LEU A 20 18.38 18.08 26.35
CA LEU A 20 19.24 18.78 27.33
C LEU A 20 20.62 18.12 27.54
N SER A 21 20.83 16.89 27.06
CA SER A 21 22.11 16.19 27.23
C SER A 21 23.12 16.42 26.08
N LEU A 22 22.69 17.00 24.96
CA LEU A 22 23.58 17.29 23.81
C LEU A 22 24.38 18.59 23.94
N THR A 23 24.20 19.36 25.03
CA THR A 23 24.92 20.62 25.24
C THR A 23 25.94 20.62 26.39
N ALA A 24 26.18 19.49 27.05
CA ALA A 24 27.17 19.39 28.13
C ALA A 24 28.45 18.72 27.62
N CYS A 25 29.42 19.52 27.30
CA CYS A 25 30.83 19.23 27.05
C CYS A 25 31.35 17.96 27.75
N GLY A 26 31.65 16.92 26.98
CA GLY A 26 32.31 15.68 27.37
C GLY A 26 31.66 14.52 26.64
N GLU A 27 32.28 14.08 25.53
CA GLU A 27 31.80 12.98 24.67
C GLU A 27 31.65 11.67 25.50
N LYS A 28 30.49 11.54 26.15
CA LYS A 28 30.04 10.22 26.56
C LYS A 28 29.37 9.58 25.34
N THR A 29 30.02 8.56 24.82
CA THR A 29 29.38 7.67 23.85
C THR A 29 28.06 7.17 24.47
N PRO A 30 26.91 7.38 23.84
CA PRO A 30 25.62 6.89 24.33
C PRO A 30 25.67 5.36 24.44
N SER A 31 24.88 4.78 25.33
CA SER A 31 24.69 3.34 25.38
C SER A 31 23.91 2.87 24.14
N LEU A 32 24.07 1.60 23.77
CA LEU A 32 23.31 1.01 22.65
C LEU A 32 21.80 1.18 22.84
N GLU A 33 21.28 1.04 24.05
CA GLU A 33 19.87 1.23 24.36
C GLU A 33 19.40 2.69 24.11
N GLU A 34 20.25 3.68 24.40
CA GLU A 34 19.95 5.09 24.12
C GLU A 34 19.98 5.37 22.61
N VAL A 35 20.88 4.72 21.86
CA VAL A 35 20.93 4.79 20.39
C VAL A 35 19.67 4.19 19.77
N GLU A 36 19.28 2.99 20.18
CA GLU A 36 18.05 2.31 19.72
C GLU A 36 16.81 3.17 19.98
N GLN A 37 16.65 3.70 21.18
CA GLN A 37 15.52 4.58 21.52
C GLN A 37 15.50 5.85 20.68
N ALA A 38 16.66 6.43 20.36
CA ALA A 38 16.75 7.61 19.52
C ALA A 38 16.39 7.31 18.07
N ILE A 39 16.75 6.14 17.55
CA ILE A 39 16.39 5.67 16.21
C ILE A 39 14.88 5.38 16.14
N GLU A 40 14.32 4.66 17.10
CA GLU A 40 12.89 4.40 17.19
C GLU A 40 12.03 5.67 17.30
N ALA A 41 12.57 6.68 17.99
CA ALA A 41 11.93 7.99 18.10
C ALA A 41 12.11 8.86 16.83
N GLY A 42 12.87 8.41 15.83
CA GLY A 42 13.15 9.15 14.59
C GLY A 42 14.03 10.39 14.77
N THR A 43 14.78 10.47 15.90
CA THR A 43 15.68 11.59 16.20
C THR A 43 17.13 11.33 15.81
N LEU A 44 17.45 10.09 15.46
CA LEU A 44 18.76 9.62 15.01
C LEU A 44 18.54 8.61 13.88
N THR A 45 19.43 8.56 12.89
CA THR A 45 19.45 7.48 11.90
C THR A 45 20.54 6.46 12.24
N VAL A 46 20.42 5.25 11.68
CA VAL A 46 21.46 4.20 11.85
C VAL A 46 22.78 4.67 11.23
N GLU A 47 22.71 5.34 10.07
CA GLU A 47 23.86 5.91 9.38
C GLU A 47 24.57 6.97 10.24
N ASP A 48 23.80 7.88 10.88
CA ASP A 48 24.37 8.89 11.79
C ASP A 48 25.04 8.25 13.00
N ALA A 49 24.51 7.14 13.53
CA ALA A 49 25.07 6.42 14.64
C ALA A 49 26.39 5.72 14.24
N LEU A 50 26.45 5.15 13.03
CA LEU A 50 27.67 4.57 12.43
C LEU A 50 28.75 5.63 12.23
N ASP A 51 28.40 6.76 11.60
CA ASP A 51 29.34 7.86 11.31
C ASP A 51 29.94 8.46 12.59
N LYS A 52 29.17 8.48 13.67
CA LYS A 52 29.62 8.92 14.98
C LYS A 52 30.42 7.85 15.74
N GLY A 53 30.47 6.62 15.21
CA GLY A 53 31.12 5.49 15.87
C GLY A 53 30.43 5.05 17.18
N TRP A 54 29.15 5.33 17.32
CA TRP A 54 28.33 4.89 18.47
C TRP A 54 27.90 3.44 18.35
N VAL A 55 27.78 2.95 17.13
CA VAL A 55 27.56 1.54 16.78
C VAL A 55 28.56 1.12 15.70
N ASP A 56 28.78 -0.18 15.57
CA ASP A 56 29.59 -0.76 14.49
C ASP A 56 28.71 -1.30 13.36
N GLN A 57 29.35 -1.67 12.26
CA GLN A 57 28.66 -2.19 11.08
C GLN A 57 27.89 -3.49 11.40
N ALA A 58 28.45 -4.35 12.25
CA ALA A 58 27.81 -5.62 12.60
C ALA A 58 26.50 -5.39 13.37
N TRP A 59 26.49 -4.40 14.25
CA TRP A 59 25.28 -3.99 14.97
C TRP A 59 24.25 -3.38 13.99
N ALA A 60 24.69 -2.51 13.09
CA ALA A 60 23.79 -1.89 12.10
C ALA A 60 23.15 -2.95 11.18
N ASP A 61 23.93 -3.90 10.69
CA ASP A 61 23.43 -5.00 9.87
C ASP A 61 22.39 -5.85 10.62
N ALA A 62 22.65 -6.18 11.89
CA ALA A 62 21.72 -6.92 12.74
C ALA A 62 20.44 -6.11 13.02
N TYR A 63 20.57 -4.81 13.29
CA TYR A 63 19.42 -3.92 13.50
C TYR A 63 18.54 -3.82 12.24
N TRP A 64 19.14 -3.67 11.06
CA TRP A 64 18.39 -3.65 9.81
C TRP A 64 17.73 -5.00 9.51
N GLU A 65 18.38 -6.12 9.79
CA GLU A 65 17.79 -7.45 9.65
C GLU A 65 16.58 -7.64 10.58
N GLU A 66 16.69 -7.24 11.85
CA GLU A 66 15.62 -7.36 12.84
C GLU A 66 14.49 -6.34 12.60
N SER A 67 14.81 -5.09 12.23
CA SER A 67 13.84 -4.03 11.98
C SER A 67 13.22 -4.10 10.59
N SER A 68 13.84 -4.82 9.64
CA SER A 68 13.32 -4.97 8.29
C SER A 68 12.11 -5.91 8.29
N VAL A 69 10.95 -5.39 7.90
CA VAL A 69 9.80 -6.24 7.57
C VAL A 69 10.16 -6.99 6.30
N PRO A 70 10.10 -8.33 6.26
CA PRO A 70 10.37 -9.09 5.06
C PRO A 70 9.55 -8.56 3.88
N ALA A 71 10.15 -8.50 2.69
CA ALA A 71 9.47 -7.98 1.49
C ALA A 71 8.14 -8.70 1.22
N VAL A 72 8.12 -10.02 1.44
CA VAL A 72 6.89 -10.85 1.34
C VAL A 72 5.80 -10.35 2.29
N SER A 73 6.14 -10.05 3.56
CA SER A 73 5.16 -9.53 4.53
C SER A 73 4.65 -8.13 4.17
N LYS A 74 5.47 -7.30 3.53
CA LYS A 74 5.04 -5.99 3.02
C LYS A 74 4.08 -6.13 1.84
N ILE A 75 4.36 -7.06 0.94
CA ILE A 75 3.49 -7.38 -0.21
C ILE A 75 2.16 -7.93 0.31
N GLU A 76 2.17 -8.88 1.23
CA GLU A 76 0.95 -9.45 1.82
C GLU A 76 0.10 -8.40 2.55
N ALA A 77 0.74 -7.49 3.31
CA ALA A 77 0.04 -6.42 4.02
C ALA A 77 -0.61 -5.38 3.09
N ASN A 78 -0.14 -5.26 1.84
CA ASN A 78 -0.68 -4.37 0.82
C ASN A 78 -1.56 -5.09 -0.22
N ARG A 79 -1.85 -6.36 0.01
CA ARG A 79 -2.73 -7.15 -0.86
C ARG A 79 -4.17 -7.02 -0.41
N VAL A 80 -5.09 -6.90 -1.38
CA VAL A 80 -6.52 -7.03 -1.11
C VAL A 80 -6.82 -8.48 -0.74
N GLY A 81 -7.33 -8.69 0.47
CA GLY A 81 -7.73 -10.00 1.00
C GLY A 81 -9.06 -10.49 0.45
N GLU A 82 -9.54 -11.59 1.02
CA GLU A 82 -10.85 -12.16 0.69
C GLU A 82 -11.98 -11.23 1.12
N PHE A 83 -12.93 -11.01 0.23
CA PHE A 83 -14.14 -10.23 0.51
C PHE A 83 -15.34 -10.75 -0.26
N THR A 84 -16.51 -10.35 0.18
CA THR A 84 -17.77 -10.51 -0.51
C THR A 84 -18.54 -9.21 -0.49
N THR A 85 -19.07 -8.82 -1.64
CA THR A 85 -19.96 -7.67 -1.79
C THR A 85 -21.01 -7.96 -2.86
N THR A 86 -21.71 -6.94 -3.32
CA THR A 86 -22.66 -7.05 -4.44
C THR A 86 -22.37 -5.97 -5.46
N THR A 87 -22.69 -6.25 -6.70
CA THR A 87 -22.77 -5.24 -7.76
C THR A 87 -23.97 -4.33 -7.55
N LEU A 88 -24.03 -3.22 -8.28
CA LEU A 88 -25.20 -2.34 -8.32
C LEU A 88 -26.47 -3.07 -8.78
N SER A 89 -26.33 -4.09 -9.64
CA SER A 89 -27.45 -4.96 -10.06
C SER A 89 -27.89 -5.99 -8.99
N GLY A 90 -27.15 -6.09 -7.87
CA GLY A 90 -27.42 -7.01 -6.77
C GLY A 90 -26.81 -8.39 -6.92
N GLU A 91 -25.95 -8.61 -7.91
CA GLU A 91 -25.23 -9.87 -8.10
C GLU A 91 -24.07 -9.98 -7.11
N PRO A 92 -23.77 -11.19 -6.55
CA PRO A 92 -22.60 -11.39 -5.71
C PRO A 92 -21.31 -11.02 -6.45
N PHE A 93 -20.36 -10.41 -5.74
CA PHE A 93 -19.03 -10.09 -6.23
C PHE A 93 -18.00 -10.38 -5.14
N THR A 94 -16.91 -11.02 -5.50
CA THR A 94 -15.89 -11.53 -4.57
C THR A 94 -14.49 -11.17 -5.02
N ARG A 95 -13.49 -11.53 -4.21
CA ARG A 95 -12.08 -11.40 -4.58
C ARG A 95 -11.73 -12.18 -5.86
N GLU A 96 -12.38 -13.31 -6.12
CA GLU A 96 -12.13 -14.17 -7.29
C GLU A 96 -12.58 -13.50 -8.61
N ASP A 97 -13.49 -12.52 -8.53
CA ASP A 97 -13.98 -11.78 -9.71
C ASP A 97 -13.03 -10.63 -10.13
N LEU A 98 -11.99 -10.34 -9.32
CA LEU A 98 -10.94 -9.39 -9.68
C LEU A 98 -9.95 -10.03 -10.65
N GLY A 99 -9.60 -9.32 -11.72
CA GLY A 99 -8.58 -9.75 -12.66
C GLY A 99 -7.16 -9.69 -12.06
N ASP A 100 -6.19 -10.25 -12.79
CA ASP A 100 -4.78 -10.27 -12.38
C ASP A 100 -4.21 -8.85 -12.32
N VAL A 101 -4.47 -8.02 -13.34
CA VAL A 101 -4.16 -6.58 -13.34
C VAL A 101 -5.47 -5.80 -13.36
N LEU A 102 -5.61 -4.90 -12.40
CA LEU A 102 -6.89 -4.25 -12.12
C LEU A 102 -6.69 -2.78 -11.74
N LEU A 103 -7.47 -1.89 -12.37
CA LEU A 103 -7.75 -0.57 -11.84
C LEU A 103 -8.96 -0.64 -10.90
N PHE A 104 -8.74 -0.41 -9.62
CA PHE A 104 -9.79 -0.41 -8.60
C PHE A 104 -10.02 1.02 -8.12
N ALA A 105 -11.16 1.61 -8.47
CA ALA A 105 -11.55 2.94 -8.03
C ALA A 105 -12.55 2.86 -6.88
N PHE A 106 -12.38 3.72 -5.89
CA PHE A 106 -13.28 3.91 -4.76
C PHE A 106 -13.82 5.34 -4.83
N VAL A 107 -15.11 5.48 -4.98
CA VAL A 107 -15.76 6.76 -5.27
C VAL A 107 -16.90 7.01 -4.29
N ASP A 108 -16.91 8.19 -3.70
CA ASP A 108 -18.08 8.71 -3.00
C ASP A 108 -19.05 9.31 -4.04
N PRO A 109 -20.20 8.68 -4.32
CA PRO A 109 -21.10 9.12 -5.36
C PRO A 109 -21.72 10.52 -5.12
N ALA A 110 -21.67 10.99 -3.86
CA ALA A 110 -22.13 12.34 -3.50
C ALA A 110 -21.05 13.42 -3.73
N SER A 111 -19.80 13.05 -4.01
CA SER A 111 -18.74 14.02 -4.28
C SER A 111 -18.92 14.71 -5.65
N GLU A 112 -18.45 15.96 -5.75
CA GLU A 112 -18.51 16.72 -7.02
C GLU A 112 -17.66 16.05 -8.12
N GLU A 113 -16.59 15.35 -7.72
CA GLU A 113 -15.61 14.73 -8.62
C GLU A 113 -15.98 13.29 -9.03
N ALA A 114 -17.01 12.69 -8.45
CA ALA A 114 -17.44 11.32 -8.74
C ALA A 114 -17.67 11.09 -10.23
N GLY A 115 -18.27 12.09 -10.91
CA GLY A 115 -18.50 12.06 -12.34
C GLY A 115 -17.23 11.99 -13.16
N ALA A 116 -16.19 12.72 -12.78
CA ALA A 116 -14.93 12.74 -13.51
C ALA A 116 -14.21 11.38 -13.46
N PHE A 117 -14.26 10.69 -12.32
CA PHE A 117 -13.73 9.31 -12.20
C PHE A 117 -14.47 8.35 -13.12
N TYR A 118 -15.80 8.39 -13.11
CA TYR A 118 -16.63 7.54 -13.95
C TYR A 118 -16.40 7.79 -15.43
N ASP A 119 -16.38 9.06 -15.84
CA ASP A 119 -16.21 9.45 -17.24
C ASP A 119 -14.82 9.04 -17.76
N ALA A 120 -13.75 9.23 -16.96
CA ALA A 120 -12.40 8.82 -17.30
C ALA A 120 -12.28 7.29 -17.45
N MET A 121 -12.82 6.53 -16.52
CA MET A 121 -12.81 5.06 -16.59
C MET A 121 -13.62 4.56 -17.77
N THR A 122 -14.79 5.15 -18.03
CA THR A 122 -15.65 4.77 -19.16
C THR A 122 -14.96 5.03 -20.50
N ALA A 123 -14.28 6.18 -20.63
CA ALA A 123 -13.56 6.54 -21.86
C ALA A 123 -12.35 5.62 -22.13
N ALA A 124 -11.69 5.14 -21.08
CA ALA A 124 -10.51 4.27 -21.18
C ALA A 124 -10.83 2.77 -21.26
N TRP A 125 -12.06 2.37 -20.98
CA TRP A 125 -12.43 0.97 -20.78
C TRP A 125 -11.98 0.01 -21.89
N ASP A 126 -12.30 0.33 -23.13
CA ASP A 126 -11.95 -0.54 -24.28
C ASP A 126 -10.43 -0.72 -24.39
N GLY A 127 -9.65 0.37 -24.24
CA GLY A 127 -8.20 0.31 -24.31
C GLY A 127 -7.56 -0.47 -23.17
N VAL A 128 -8.10 -0.34 -21.95
CA VAL A 128 -7.63 -1.11 -20.79
C VAL A 128 -7.94 -2.60 -20.95
N GLN A 129 -9.11 -2.95 -21.46
CA GLN A 129 -9.44 -4.34 -21.79
C GLN A 129 -8.54 -4.91 -22.89
N GLU A 130 -8.27 -4.14 -23.95
CA GLU A 130 -7.36 -4.57 -25.03
C GLU A 130 -5.93 -4.80 -24.50
N ALA A 131 -5.50 -4.04 -23.50
CA ALA A 131 -4.22 -4.24 -22.81
C ALA A 131 -4.20 -5.49 -21.90
N GLY A 132 -5.34 -6.12 -21.62
CA GLY A 132 -5.46 -7.32 -20.79
C GLY A 132 -5.66 -7.04 -19.31
N ALA A 133 -6.04 -5.82 -18.94
CA ALA A 133 -6.36 -5.43 -17.56
C ALA A 133 -7.88 -5.25 -17.38
N GLY A 134 -8.33 -5.29 -16.12
CA GLY A 134 -9.71 -5.03 -15.72
C GLY A 134 -9.88 -3.67 -15.05
N MET A 135 -11.14 -3.27 -14.87
CA MET A 135 -11.54 -2.13 -14.06
C MET A 135 -12.71 -2.51 -13.16
N VAL A 136 -12.70 -2.03 -11.92
CA VAL A 136 -13.83 -2.11 -10.99
C VAL A 136 -13.99 -0.75 -10.32
N LEU A 137 -15.22 -0.27 -10.23
CA LEU A 137 -15.57 0.93 -9.49
C LEU A 137 -16.37 0.53 -8.25
N CYS A 138 -15.91 0.93 -7.08
CA CYS A 138 -16.54 0.69 -5.79
C CYS A 138 -17.21 1.97 -5.29
N LEU A 139 -18.50 1.94 -5.08
CA LEU A 139 -19.25 3.08 -4.52
C LEU A 139 -19.22 3.04 -3.00
N LYS A 140 -18.76 4.14 -2.39
CA LYS A 140 -18.73 4.35 -0.92
C LYS A 140 -20.05 4.88 -0.34
N GLY A 141 -21.12 4.85 -1.13
CA GLY A 141 -22.47 5.31 -0.77
C GLY A 141 -23.51 4.89 -1.77
N GLU A 142 -24.74 5.39 -1.61
CA GLU A 142 -25.85 5.12 -2.52
C GLU A 142 -25.77 6.00 -3.77
N ASP A 143 -25.95 5.41 -4.95
CA ASP A 143 -26.06 6.15 -6.22
C ASP A 143 -27.49 6.71 -6.40
N GLU A 144 -27.77 7.82 -5.71
CA GLU A 144 -29.06 8.51 -5.85
C GLU A 144 -29.28 9.07 -7.26
N SER A 145 -28.22 9.29 -8.02
CA SER A 145 -28.28 9.86 -9.37
C SER A 145 -28.57 8.82 -10.45
N GLY A 146 -28.29 7.54 -10.19
CA GLY A 146 -28.33 6.46 -11.17
C GLY A 146 -27.22 6.56 -12.24
N ARG A 147 -26.22 7.41 -12.04
CA ARG A 147 -25.15 7.66 -13.02
C ARG A 147 -24.32 6.42 -13.34
N PHE A 148 -24.08 5.57 -12.34
CA PHE A 148 -23.18 4.43 -12.46
C PHE A 148 -23.86 3.16 -12.97
N ALA A 149 -25.18 3.20 -13.23
CA ALA A 149 -25.97 2.02 -13.60
C ALA A 149 -25.59 1.43 -14.97
N ASP A 150 -25.16 2.26 -15.91
CA ASP A 150 -24.82 1.88 -17.28
C ASP A 150 -23.31 1.72 -17.52
N ALA A 151 -22.52 1.50 -16.46
CA ALA A 151 -21.08 1.32 -16.56
C ALA A 151 -20.73 0.07 -17.39
N PRO A 152 -19.73 0.14 -18.30
CA PRO A 152 -19.29 -1.02 -19.08
C PRO A 152 -18.44 -2.01 -18.26
N PHE A 153 -18.08 -1.67 -17.03
CA PHE A 153 -17.31 -2.45 -16.08
C PHE A 153 -18.12 -2.70 -14.79
N PRO A 154 -17.70 -3.66 -13.93
CA PRO A 154 -18.37 -3.91 -12.66
C PRO A 154 -18.38 -2.68 -11.76
N VAL A 155 -19.56 -2.32 -11.26
CA VAL A 155 -19.75 -1.34 -10.18
C VAL A 155 -20.24 -2.08 -8.96
N ILE A 156 -19.46 -2.03 -7.87
CA ILE A 156 -19.71 -2.77 -6.63
C ILE A 156 -19.97 -1.82 -5.46
N LEU A 157 -20.52 -2.36 -4.36
CA LEU A 157 -20.84 -1.59 -3.18
C LEU A 157 -19.76 -1.77 -2.11
N TYR A 158 -19.31 -0.66 -1.50
CA TYR A 158 -18.41 -0.69 -0.36
C TYR A 158 -19.13 -1.22 0.88
N ASN A 159 -18.55 -2.21 1.55
CA ASN A 159 -19.11 -2.80 2.75
C ASN A 159 -18.02 -3.20 3.76
N ASP A 160 -18.41 -3.67 4.95
CA ASP A 160 -17.47 -4.04 6.00
C ASP A 160 -16.52 -5.17 5.59
N SER A 161 -16.97 -6.13 4.75
CA SER A 161 -16.11 -7.21 4.25
C SER A 161 -14.98 -6.68 3.36
N LEU A 162 -15.30 -5.82 2.39
CA LEU A 162 -14.30 -5.19 1.53
C LEU A 162 -13.38 -4.25 2.32
N LYS A 163 -13.95 -3.53 3.28
CA LYS A 163 -13.19 -2.65 4.18
C LYS A 163 -12.11 -3.40 4.95
N GLU A 164 -12.41 -4.58 5.48
CA GLU A 164 -11.44 -5.43 6.19
C GLU A 164 -10.38 -5.98 5.22
N ALA A 165 -10.79 -6.37 4.01
CA ALA A 165 -9.94 -6.94 2.99
C ALA A 165 -8.89 -5.96 2.43
N LEU A 166 -9.13 -4.64 2.51
CA LEU A 166 -8.19 -3.62 2.02
C LEU A 166 -6.89 -3.54 2.83
N GLY A 167 -6.84 -4.09 4.05
CA GLY A 167 -5.64 -4.08 4.88
C GLY A 167 -5.06 -2.66 5.06
N ASN A 168 -3.80 -2.47 4.74
CA ASN A 168 -3.11 -1.17 4.86
C ASN A 168 -3.66 -0.10 3.89
N ASN A 169 -4.26 -0.50 2.76
CA ASN A 169 -4.81 0.43 1.77
C ASN A 169 -6.11 1.09 2.25
N ARG A 170 -6.74 0.56 3.29
CA ARG A 170 -7.96 1.08 3.88
C ARG A 170 -7.85 2.56 4.29
N GLY A 171 -6.70 2.96 4.85
CA GLY A 171 -6.50 4.34 5.31
C GLY A 171 -6.67 5.36 4.18
N MET A 172 -6.21 5.05 2.99
CA MET A 172 -6.35 5.90 1.81
C MET A 172 -7.80 5.94 1.30
N VAL A 173 -8.48 4.79 1.29
CA VAL A 173 -9.86 4.67 0.80
C VAL A 173 -10.87 5.35 1.74
N GLU A 174 -10.63 5.32 3.06
CA GLU A 174 -11.50 5.91 4.09
C GLU A 174 -11.08 7.32 4.51
N ASP A 175 -10.10 7.92 3.85
CA ASP A 175 -9.71 9.30 4.12
C ASP A 175 -10.87 10.24 3.76
N LYS A 176 -11.28 11.05 4.73
CA LYS A 176 -12.41 11.97 4.58
C LYS A 176 -12.08 13.19 3.72
N ASP A 177 -10.80 13.53 3.64
CA ASP A 177 -10.30 14.65 2.84
C ASP A 177 -10.07 14.22 1.38
N VAL A 178 -10.12 12.90 1.11
CA VAL A 178 -9.95 12.30 -0.22
C VAL A 178 -11.15 11.41 -0.54
N PRO A 179 -12.26 12.00 -1.04
CA PRO A 179 -13.49 11.26 -1.27
C PRO A 179 -13.37 10.19 -2.35
N ASN A 180 -12.44 10.35 -3.29
CA ASN A 180 -12.27 9.44 -4.42
C ASN A 180 -10.81 9.03 -4.58
N THR A 181 -10.58 7.76 -4.89
CA THR A 181 -9.25 7.21 -5.19
C THR A 181 -9.35 6.21 -6.32
N ALA A 182 -8.30 6.08 -7.12
CA ALA A 182 -8.14 4.97 -8.06
C ALA A 182 -6.76 4.37 -7.87
N SER A 183 -6.65 3.05 -7.90
CA SER A 183 -5.40 2.34 -7.63
C SER A 183 -5.25 1.17 -8.58
N TRP A 184 -4.02 0.98 -9.08
CA TRP A 184 -3.67 -0.24 -9.78
C TRP A 184 -3.26 -1.33 -8.81
N TYR A 185 -3.70 -2.53 -9.11
CA TYR A 185 -3.33 -3.76 -8.40
C TYR A 185 -2.86 -4.82 -9.38
N GLU A 186 -1.90 -5.63 -8.98
CA GLU A 186 -1.48 -6.85 -9.66
C GLU A 186 -1.63 -8.02 -8.70
N ASN A 187 -2.41 -9.03 -9.09
CA ASN A 187 -2.73 -10.18 -8.25
C ASN A 187 -3.20 -9.79 -6.82
N GLY A 188 -3.91 -8.66 -6.73
CA GLY A 188 -4.36 -8.03 -5.50
C GLY A 188 -3.31 -7.20 -4.76
N SER A 189 -2.03 -7.19 -5.19
CA SER A 189 -0.98 -6.36 -4.60
C SER A 189 -1.07 -4.94 -5.14
N PHE A 190 -1.02 -3.96 -4.24
CA PHE A 190 -1.06 -2.54 -4.58
C PHE A 190 0.19 -2.11 -5.36
N LEU A 191 0.00 -1.36 -6.44
CA LEU A 191 1.07 -0.82 -7.28
C LEU A 191 1.17 0.70 -7.18
N SER A 192 0.09 1.41 -7.48
CA SER A 192 0.05 2.88 -7.50
C SER A 192 -1.35 3.41 -7.25
N ALA A 193 -1.48 4.68 -6.89
CA ALA A 193 -2.78 5.32 -6.65
C ALA A 193 -2.81 6.78 -7.09
N TRP A 194 -4.01 7.22 -7.43
CA TRP A 194 -4.38 8.61 -7.68
C TRP A 194 -5.50 9.04 -6.72
N MET A 195 -5.43 10.27 -6.25
CA MET A 195 -6.44 10.91 -5.40
C MET A 195 -7.32 11.90 -6.20
N MET A 196 -7.06 12.03 -7.49
CA MET A 196 -7.85 12.78 -8.47
C MET A 196 -8.28 11.84 -9.60
N ALA A 197 -9.21 12.26 -10.42
CA ALA A 197 -9.63 11.47 -11.58
C ALA A 197 -8.42 11.16 -12.46
N PRO A 198 -8.22 9.88 -12.84
CA PRO A 198 -7.11 9.49 -13.72
C PRO A 198 -7.30 10.09 -15.12
N ASP A 199 -6.20 10.21 -15.87
CA ASP A 199 -6.26 10.60 -17.27
C ASP A 199 -6.69 9.40 -18.12
N ALA A 200 -7.80 9.55 -18.83
CA ALA A 200 -8.36 8.48 -19.67
C ALA A 200 -7.43 8.06 -20.83
N GLU A 201 -6.57 8.97 -21.31
CA GLU A 201 -5.62 8.66 -22.40
C GLU A 201 -4.42 7.88 -21.88
N GLU A 202 -4.01 8.05 -20.61
CA GLU A 202 -2.87 7.35 -19.98
C GLU A 202 -3.24 5.94 -19.47
N LEU A 203 -4.50 5.72 -19.06
CA LEU A 203 -4.92 4.44 -18.45
C LEU A 203 -4.63 3.19 -19.30
N PRO A 204 -4.81 3.18 -20.64
CA PRO A 204 -4.46 2.01 -21.46
C PRO A 204 -2.94 1.74 -21.52
N GLU A 205 -2.12 2.79 -21.51
CA GLU A 205 -0.64 2.65 -21.50
C GLU A 205 -0.16 2.11 -20.16
N ASP A 206 -0.71 2.62 -19.06
CA ASP A 206 -0.47 2.11 -17.72
C ASP A 206 -0.86 0.63 -17.60
N ALA A 207 -2.05 0.26 -18.08
CA ALA A 207 -2.53 -1.11 -18.10
C ALA A 207 -1.56 -2.04 -18.83
N ALA A 208 -1.13 -1.66 -20.03
CA ALA A 208 -0.18 -2.44 -20.83
C ALA A 208 1.17 -2.62 -20.11
N SER A 209 1.65 -1.55 -19.44
CA SER A 209 2.88 -1.58 -18.67
C SER A 209 2.80 -2.55 -17.50
N PHE A 210 1.73 -2.51 -16.71
CA PHE A 210 1.54 -3.39 -15.56
C PHE A 210 1.31 -4.85 -15.97
N VAL A 211 0.57 -5.10 -17.05
CA VAL A 211 0.41 -6.46 -17.60
C VAL A 211 1.76 -7.03 -18.07
N ALA A 212 2.61 -6.24 -18.73
CA ALA A 212 3.93 -6.67 -19.16
C ALA A 212 4.83 -6.99 -17.96
N MET A 213 4.84 -6.17 -16.91
CA MET A 213 5.61 -6.43 -15.68
C MET A 213 5.20 -7.73 -15.00
N GLY A 214 3.90 -8.03 -14.92
CA GLY A 214 3.41 -9.27 -14.33
C GLY A 214 3.85 -10.51 -15.08
N GLN A 215 3.94 -10.43 -16.40
CA GLN A 215 4.43 -11.54 -17.24
C GLN A 215 5.94 -11.79 -17.08
N GLU A 216 6.75 -10.75 -16.94
CA GLU A 216 8.19 -10.87 -16.72
C GLU A 216 8.50 -11.46 -15.34
N GLY A 217 7.78 -11.07 -14.29
CA GLY A 217 7.92 -11.63 -12.95
C GLY A 217 7.60 -13.12 -12.87
N SER A 218 6.65 -13.59 -13.68
CA SER A 218 6.27 -15.02 -13.73
C SER A 218 7.28 -15.91 -14.45
N THR A 219 8.13 -15.37 -15.32
CA THR A 219 9.12 -16.15 -16.09
C THR A 219 10.47 -16.28 -15.39
N GLY A 220 10.70 -15.52 -14.29
CA GLY A 220 11.98 -15.49 -13.57
C GLY A 220 12.23 -16.64 -12.60
N ASP A 221 11.25 -17.46 -12.27
CA ASP A 221 11.34 -18.43 -11.16
C ASP A 221 11.70 -19.86 -11.56
N ASN A 222 12.17 -20.11 -12.78
CA ASN A 222 12.57 -21.45 -13.27
C ASN A 222 13.90 -21.47 -14.03
N ALA A 223 14.98 -21.00 -13.41
CA ALA A 223 16.33 -21.39 -13.85
C ALA A 223 16.98 -22.23 -12.73
N PRO A 224 17.10 -23.58 -12.86
CA PRO A 224 17.96 -24.33 -11.99
C PRO A 224 19.40 -23.88 -12.25
N SER A 225 20.06 -23.35 -11.22
CA SER A 225 21.50 -23.14 -11.25
C SER A 225 22.19 -24.49 -11.23
N ASP A 226 22.45 -25.07 -12.42
CA ASP A 226 23.42 -26.13 -12.59
C ASP A 226 24.81 -25.56 -12.32
N SER A 227 25.26 -25.62 -11.09
CA SER A 227 26.67 -25.51 -10.76
C SER A 227 27.31 -26.85 -11.05
N ASP A 228 27.86 -26.98 -12.26
CA ASP A 228 28.76 -28.04 -12.67
C ASP A 228 29.94 -28.13 -11.66
N ALA A 229 29.87 -29.13 -10.81
CA ALA A 229 31.04 -29.58 -10.07
C ALA A 229 31.99 -30.32 -11.01
N ALA A 230 33.06 -29.65 -11.41
CA ALA A 230 34.14 -30.30 -12.11
C ALA A 230 34.86 -31.28 -11.17
N PRO A 231 35.16 -32.51 -11.58
CA PRO A 231 35.93 -33.44 -10.76
C PRO A 231 37.40 -33.05 -10.74
N MET A 232 37.97 -32.92 -9.56
CA MET A 232 39.41 -32.84 -9.37
C MET A 232 40.02 -34.24 -9.57
N VAL A 233 40.97 -34.31 -10.47
CA VAL A 233 41.94 -35.41 -10.64
C VAL A 233 43.19 -35.08 -9.85
#